data_2cbe30fe4f6fcd13b8a0831ddcece3d5
#
_entry.id   2cbe30fe4f6fcd13b8a0831ddcece3d5
#
_cell.length_a   1.000
_cell.length_b   1.000
_cell.length_c   1.000
_cell.angle_alpha   90.00
_cell.angle_beta   90.00
_cell.angle_gamma   90.00
#
_symmetry.space_group_name_H-M   'P 1'
#
loop_
_entity.id
_entity.type
_entity.pdbx_description
1 polymer ?
#
loop_
_entity_poly.entity_id
_entity_poly.type
_entity_poly.pdbx_seq_one_letter_code
_entity_poly.pdbx_strand_id
1 'polypeptide(L)'
;MVKRSSDILGLPVLSLSEAAGQGRVQGLVINPHEGAVDFFVVEPQAWYQEPRLVAAGDVVGIGNDALTITSKSQLTPVSASTAALELLERDVRAVGTRLITRAGTFIGTVSEIGIDPATGKIVGYEWVPIGEESPAGIIPASAVVTLGKELIVVTSDFREKVLPSFEAFDQAPASQAPAAGAAPPPPGSDPLEVFEARQKQYLLGRKIVARVVADDGQVIAEEGDTVTQEIIDKAVAADKYVELALNTGE
;
A
#
# COMPACT_ATOMS: atom_id res chain seq x y z
N MET A 1 -10.75 5.82 8.02
CA MET A 1 -10.29 6.02 9.41
C MET A 1 -9.27 4.92 9.73
N VAL A 2 -8.04 5.32 10.06
CA VAL A 2 -6.94 4.39 10.37
C VAL A 2 -7.25 3.60 11.64
N LYS A 3 -6.93 2.30 11.65
CA LYS A 3 -7.03 1.42 12.82
C LYS A 3 -5.64 1.08 13.35
N ARG A 4 -5.48 1.06 14.66
CA ARG A 4 -4.25 0.57 15.29
C ARG A 4 -4.23 -0.96 15.30
N SER A 5 -3.05 -1.58 15.26
CA SER A 5 -2.98 -3.04 15.38
C SER A 5 -3.59 -3.53 16.71
N SER A 6 -3.40 -2.78 17.79
CA SER A 6 -4.00 -3.07 19.09
C SER A 6 -5.54 -3.03 19.08
N ASP A 7 -6.15 -2.19 18.25
CA ASP A 7 -7.61 -2.12 18.11
C ASP A 7 -8.18 -3.31 17.31
N ILE A 8 -7.37 -3.93 16.47
CA ILE A 8 -7.75 -5.07 15.62
C ILE A 8 -7.55 -6.40 16.36
N LEU A 9 -6.45 -6.49 17.11
CA LEU A 9 -6.16 -7.68 17.90
C LEU A 9 -7.22 -7.91 18.98
N GLY A 10 -7.72 -9.13 19.06
CA GLY A 10 -8.78 -9.52 20.00
C GLY A 10 -10.20 -9.26 19.50
N LEU A 11 -10.40 -8.53 18.38
CA LEU A 11 -11.74 -8.36 17.82
C LEU A 11 -12.38 -9.70 17.47
N PRO A 12 -13.68 -9.88 17.77
CA PRO A 12 -14.42 -11.02 17.28
C PRO A 12 -14.54 -10.97 15.75
N VAL A 13 -14.39 -12.13 15.11
CA VAL A 13 -14.61 -12.30 13.67
C VAL A 13 -16.02 -12.80 13.46
N LEU A 14 -16.82 -12.04 12.73
CA LEU A 14 -18.23 -12.33 12.46
C LEU A 14 -18.45 -12.64 10.98
N SER A 15 -19.12 -13.73 10.72
CA SER A 15 -19.61 -14.07 9.39
C SER A 15 -21.00 -13.49 9.20
N LEU A 16 -21.18 -12.74 8.10
CA LEU A 16 -22.45 -12.09 7.78
C LEU A 16 -23.50 -13.08 7.27
N SER A 17 -23.08 -14.07 6.47
CA SER A 17 -24.01 -15.08 5.91
C SER A 17 -24.58 -16.00 6.96
N GLU A 18 -23.77 -16.41 7.94
CA GLU A 18 -24.18 -17.29 9.01
C GLU A 18 -24.69 -16.54 10.26
N ALA A 19 -24.53 -15.20 10.30
CA ALA A 19 -24.80 -14.37 11.47
C ALA A 19 -24.18 -14.95 12.77
N ALA A 20 -22.94 -15.43 12.68
CA ALA A 20 -22.27 -16.17 13.75
C ALA A 20 -20.82 -15.76 13.93
N GLY A 21 -20.35 -15.83 15.18
CA GLY A 21 -18.95 -15.66 15.53
C GLY A 21 -18.09 -16.84 15.04
N GLN A 22 -16.93 -16.51 14.48
CA GLN A 22 -16.00 -17.50 13.94
C GLN A 22 -14.72 -17.65 14.78
N GLY A 23 -14.52 -16.79 15.76
CA GLY A 23 -13.33 -16.72 16.60
C GLY A 23 -12.94 -15.28 16.90
N ARG A 24 -11.65 -15.07 17.21
CA ARG A 24 -11.07 -13.74 17.47
C ARG A 24 -9.79 -13.56 16.69
N VAL A 25 -9.48 -12.32 16.34
CA VAL A 25 -8.20 -11.98 15.71
C VAL A 25 -7.07 -12.18 16.74
N GLN A 26 -6.20 -13.14 16.50
CA GLN A 26 -5.05 -13.46 17.35
C GLN A 26 -3.77 -12.77 16.86
N GLY A 27 -3.63 -12.55 15.55
CA GLY A 27 -2.43 -12.03 14.96
C GLY A 27 -2.63 -11.44 13.56
N LEU A 28 -1.62 -10.72 13.13
CA LEU A 28 -1.53 -10.10 11.81
C LEU A 28 -0.35 -10.72 11.06
N VAL A 29 -0.56 -11.14 9.83
CA VAL A 29 0.50 -11.62 8.94
C VAL A 29 0.88 -10.49 8.00
N ILE A 30 2.06 -9.94 8.21
CA ILE A 30 2.55 -8.77 7.48
C ILE A 30 3.37 -9.22 6.28
N ASN A 31 3.05 -8.66 5.12
CA ASN A 31 3.86 -8.76 3.93
C ASN A 31 4.86 -7.60 3.88
N PRO A 32 6.16 -7.85 4.08
CA PRO A 32 7.16 -6.80 4.11
C PRO A 32 7.41 -6.13 2.76
N HIS A 33 7.09 -6.80 1.65
CA HIS A 33 7.26 -6.25 0.30
C HIS A 33 6.15 -5.26 -0.05
N GLU A 34 4.92 -5.57 0.36
CA GLU A 34 3.75 -4.72 0.13
C GLU A 34 3.56 -3.64 1.21
N GLY A 35 4.21 -3.82 2.38
CA GLY A 35 3.98 -2.97 3.55
C GLY A 35 2.52 -3.04 4.03
N ALA A 36 1.95 -4.23 3.99
CA ALA A 36 0.53 -4.47 4.26
C ALA A 36 0.33 -5.70 5.14
N VAL A 37 -0.83 -5.80 5.75
CA VAL A 37 -1.34 -7.03 6.38
C VAL A 37 -2.03 -7.84 5.29
N ASP A 38 -1.50 -9.01 4.98
CA ASP A 38 -2.09 -9.90 3.97
C ASP A 38 -3.13 -10.84 4.58
N PHE A 39 -2.92 -11.28 5.84
CA PHE A 39 -3.85 -12.17 6.52
C PHE A 39 -4.02 -11.79 7.98
N PHE A 40 -5.23 -12.06 8.48
CA PHE A 40 -5.55 -12.04 9.91
C PHE A 40 -5.60 -13.48 10.41
N VAL A 41 -4.84 -13.78 11.47
CA VAL A 41 -4.90 -15.07 12.15
C VAL A 41 -6.09 -15.05 13.08
N VAL A 42 -6.99 -16.01 12.91
CA VAL A 42 -8.21 -16.15 13.70
C VAL A 42 -8.08 -17.36 14.61
N GLU A 43 -8.10 -17.12 15.92
CA GLU A 43 -8.17 -18.17 16.92
C GLU A 43 -9.60 -18.71 16.95
N PRO A 44 -9.79 -20.03 16.78
CA PRO A 44 -11.10 -20.65 16.82
C PRO A 44 -11.69 -20.65 18.24
N GLN A 45 -13.02 -20.76 18.34
CA GLN A 45 -13.70 -20.81 19.64
C GLN A 45 -13.41 -22.11 20.41
N ALA A 46 -13.08 -23.18 19.70
CA ALA A 46 -12.80 -24.47 20.28
C ALA A 46 -11.28 -24.71 20.34
N TRP A 47 -10.76 -24.95 21.54
CA TRP A 47 -9.33 -25.11 21.83
C TRP A 47 -8.61 -26.21 21.03
N TYR A 48 -9.35 -27.18 20.51
CA TYR A 48 -8.82 -28.32 19.74
C TYR A 48 -8.79 -28.08 18.24
N GLN A 49 -9.27 -26.94 17.77
CA GLN A 49 -9.22 -26.57 16.36
C GLN A 49 -7.96 -25.75 16.08
N GLU A 50 -7.38 -25.95 14.90
CA GLU A 50 -6.25 -25.16 14.48
C GLU A 50 -6.66 -23.70 14.16
N PRO A 51 -5.75 -22.74 14.33
CA PRO A 51 -5.96 -21.37 13.89
C PRO A 51 -6.27 -21.30 12.40
N ARG A 52 -7.09 -20.35 12.03
CA ARG A 52 -7.49 -20.11 10.65
C ARG A 52 -6.99 -18.74 10.18
N LEU A 53 -6.95 -18.56 8.89
CA LEU A 53 -6.60 -17.31 8.25
C LEU A 53 -7.79 -16.75 7.52
N VAL A 54 -7.92 -15.41 7.55
CA VAL A 54 -8.74 -14.67 6.62
C VAL A 54 -7.83 -13.73 5.85
N ALA A 55 -7.93 -13.71 4.52
CA ALA A 55 -7.17 -12.76 3.72
C ALA A 55 -7.71 -11.35 3.94
N ALA A 56 -6.83 -10.34 3.94
CA ALA A 56 -7.26 -8.94 4.11
C ALA A 56 -8.28 -8.52 3.04
N GLY A 57 -8.15 -9.02 1.81
CA GLY A 57 -9.09 -8.77 0.72
C GLY A 57 -10.48 -9.41 0.90
N ASP A 58 -10.62 -10.39 1.79
CA ASP A 58 -11.89 -11.06 2.11
C ASP A 58 -12.63 -10.39 3.28
N VAL A 59 -11.99 -9.44 3.95
CA VAL A 59 -12.58 -8.68 5.05
C VAL A 59 -13.55 -7.65 4.48
N VAL A 60 -14.81 -7.70 4.91
CA VAL A 60 -15.85 -6.74 4.52
C VAL A 60 -15.64 -5.41 5.25
N GLY A 61 -15.23 -5.47 6.51
CA GLY A 61 -14.95 -4.29 7.31
C GLY A 61 -14.34 -4.60 8.66
N ILE A 62 -13.58 -3.62 9.18
CA ILE A 62 -13.00 -3.66 10.53
C ILE A 62 -13.64 -2.53 11.33
N GLY A 63 -14.63 -2.88 12.13
CA GLY A 63 -15.34 -1.95 13.01
C GLY A 63 -14.60 -1.70 14.33
N ASN A 64 -15.29 -1.08 15.29
CA ASN A 64 -14.79 -0.96 16.66
C ASN A 64 -15.06 -2.24 17.47
N ASP A 65 -16.12 -2.97 17.11
CA ASP A 65 -16.60 -4.10 17.89
C ASP A 65 -16.30 -5.46 17.23
N ALA A 66 -16.06 -5.49 15.93
CA ALA A 66 -15.86 -6.72 15.19
C ALA A 66 -15.12 -6.51 13.86
N LEU A 67 -14.45 -7.56 13.40
CA LEU A 67 -14.02 -7.78 12.02
C LEU A 67 -15.09 -8.62 11.33
N THR A 68 -15.58 -8.19 10.17
CA THR A 68 -16.65 -8.87 9.44
C THR A 68 -16.13 -9.49 8.15
N ILE A 69 -16.60 -10.71 7.89
CA ILE A 69 -16.37 -11.46 6.65
C ILE A 69 -17.71 -11.86 6.04
N THR A 70 -17.74 -12.12 4.73
CA THR A 70 -18.98 -12.51 4.06
C THR A 70 -19.48 -13.89 4.54
N SER A 71 -18.61 -14.89 4.55
CA SER A 71 -18.95 -16.28 4.90
C SER A 71 -17.77 -16.96 5.59
N LYS A 72 -18.08 -17.95 6.41
CA LYS A 72 -17.06 -18.79 7.06
C LYS A 72 -16.19 -19.58 6.07
N SER A 73 -16.61 -19.73 4.82
CA SER A 73 -15.83 -20.38 3.77
C SER A 73 -14.56 -19.61 3.39
N GLN A 74 -14.47 -18.32 3.76
CA GLN A 74 -13.28 -17.48 3.58
C GLN A 74 -12.19 -17.76 4.63
N LEU A 75 -12.53 -18.52 5.67
CA LEU A 75 -11.57 -18.94 6.69
C LEU A 75 -10.83 -20.19 6.23
N THR A 76 -9.55 -20.07 5.98
CA THR A 76 -8.68 -21.15 5.53
C THR A 76 -7.79 -21.62 6.67
N PRO A 77 -7.61 -22.93 6.92
CA PRO A 77 -6.60 -23.42 7.85
C PRO A 77 -5.21 -22.88 7.53
N VAL A 78 -4.40 -22.55 8.54
CA VAL A 78 -3.03 -22.06 8.34
C VAL A 78 -2.21 -23.04 7.49
N SER A 79 -2.38 -24.34 7.75
CA SER A 79 -1.70 -25.42 7.03
C SER A 79 -2.02 -25.51 5.54
N ALA A 80 -3.14 -24.93 5.10
CA ALA A 80 -3.60 -24.99 3.71
C ALA A 80 -3.14 -23.80 2.83
N SER A 81 -2.55 -22.76 3.45
CA SER A 81 -2.10 -21.55 2.72
C SER A 81 -0.58 -21.47 2.64
N THR A 82 0.00 -21.87 1.52
CA THR A 82 1.45 -21.78 1.27
C THR A 82 1.95 -20.33 1.37
N ALA A 83 1.20 -19.37 0.80
CA ALA A 83 1.56 -17.96 0.85
C ALA A 83 1.62 -17.41 2.29
N ALA A 84 0.65 -17.81 3.13
CA ALA A 84 0.67 -17.39 4.52
C ALA A 84 1.79 -18.07 5.32
N LEU A 85 2.09 -19.35 5.04
CA LEU A 85 3.20 -20.07 5.67
C LEU A 85 4.54 -19.39 5.36
N GLU A 86 4.80 -19.03 4.11
CA GLU A 86 6.03 -18.32 3.72
C GLU A 86 6.18 -16.98 4.46
N LEU A 87 5.09 -16.23 4.64
CA LEU A 87 5.12 -14.98 5.40
C LEU A 87 5.31 -15.22 6.90
N LEU A 88 4.66 -16.24 7.46
CA LEU A 88 4.82 -16.62 8.86
C LEU A 88 6.24 -17.11 9.16
N GLU A 89 6.87 -17.86 8.26
CA GLU A 89 8.27 -18.28 8.39
C GLU A 89 9.25 -17.10 8.38
N ARG A 90 8.94 -16.05 7.64
CA ARG A 90 9.71 -14.79 7.69
C ARG A 90 9.59 -14.09 9.05
N ASP A 91 8.53 -14.36 9.80
CA ASP A 91 8.25 -13.84 11.16
C ASP A 91 8.48 -12.32 11.26
N VAL A 92 7.96 -11.57 10.28
CA VAL A 92 8.08 -10.11 10.26
C VAL A 92 7.04 -9.53 11.21
N ARG A 93 7.52 -8.88 12.25
CA ARG A 93 6.70 -8.18 13.25
C ARG A 93 7.06 -6.71 13.20
N ALA A 94 6.07 -5.85 13.01
CA ALA A 94 6.34 -4.41 13.01
C ALA A 94 6.46 -3.86 14.43
N VAL A 95 5.50 -4.22 15.30
CA VAL A 95 5.51 -3.77 16.72
C VAL A 95 6.63 -4.44 17.49
N GLY A 96 7.39 -3.65 18.25
CA GLY A 96 8.56 -4.08 19.00
C GLY A 96 9.85 -4.13 18.18
N THR A 97 9.78 -3.91 16.87
CA THR A 97 10.96 -3.93 16.00
C THR A 97 11.75 -2.61 16.09
N ARG A 98 13.07 -2.74 16.07
CA ARG A 98 13.98 -1.59 16.14
C ARG A 98 14.02 -0.82 14.83
N LEU A 99 14.11 0.49 14.94
CA LEU A 99 14.21 1.43 13.82
C LEU A 99 15.64 1.91 13.63
N ILE A 100 16.11 1.89 12.38
CA ILE A 100 17.43 2.37 11.99
C ILE A 100 17.30 3.27 10.74
N THR A 101 18.09 4.33 10.68
CA THR A 101 18.19 5.15 9.47
C THR A 101 19.09 4.48 8.43
N ARG A 102 18.98 4.89 7.16
CA ARG A 102 19.92 4.48 6.09
C ARG A 102 21.39 4.78 6.44
N ALA A 103 21.65 5.77 7.30
CA ALA A 103 23.00 6.11 7.77
C ALA A 103 23.53 5.16 8.87
N GLY A 104 22.75 4.14 9.26
CA GLY A 104 23.14 3.17 10.28
C GLY A 104 22.91 3.62 11.72
N THR A 105 22.14 4.68 11.95
CA THR A 105 21.84 5.20 13.30
C THR A 105 20.54 4.60 13.81
N PHE A 106 20.58 3.94 14.97
CA PHE A 106 19.38 3.52 15.68
C PHE A 106 18.62 4.73 16.22
N ILE A 107 17.29 4.73 16.05
CA ILE A 107 16.45 5.85 16.44
C ILE A 107 15.40 5.50 17.51
N GLY A 108 15.08 4.22 17.68
CA GLY A 108 14.09 3.76 18.65
C GLY A 108 13.46 2.42 18.27
N THR A 109 12.27 2.19 18.77
CA THR A 109 11.44 0.98 18.50
C THR A 109 10.03 1.37 18.11
N VAL A 110 9.38 0.53 17.33
CA VAL A 110 7.97 0.69 16.98
C VAL A 110 7.09 0.25 18.16
N SER A 111 6.21 1.11 18.62
CA SER A 111 5.23 0.81 19.67
C SER A 111 3.88 0.34 19.10
N GLU A 112 3.49 0.89 17.92
CA GLU A 112 2.20 0.60 17.32
C GLU A 112 2.26 0.82 15.80
N ILE A 113 1.34 0.20 15.05
CA ILE A 113 1.16 0.45 13.62
C ILE A 113 -0.26 0.88 13.30
N GLY A 114 -0.38 1.83 12.38
CA GLY A 114 -1.66 2.23 11.80
C GLY A 114 -1.93 1.48 10.51
N ILE A 115 -3.10 0.91 10.38
CA ILE A 115 -3.54 0.10 9.25
C ILE A 115 -4.76 0.76 8.62
N ASP A 116 -4.76 0.88 7.31
CA ASP A 116 -5.96 1.25 6.56
C ASP A 116 -6.88 0.02 6.44
N PRO A 117 -8.06 0.05 7.05
CA PRO A 117 -8.95 -1.10 7.09
C PRO A 117 -9.54 -1.48 5.71
N ALA A 118 -9.51 -0.57 4.74
CA ALA A 118 -10.03 -0.82 3.40
C ALA A 118 -9.04 -1.58 2.51
N THR A 119 -7.74 -1.35 2.72
CA THR A 119 -6.67 -1.90 1.85
C THR A 119 -5.75 -2.87 2.58
N GLY A 120 -5.80 -2.95 3.90
CA GLY A 120 -4.83 -3.70 4.72
C GLY A 120 -3.45 -3.05 4.80
N LYS A 121 -3.21 -1.92 4.12
CA LYS A 121 -1.90 -1.27 4.09
C LYS A 121 -1.54 -0.63 5.43
N ILE A 122 -0.28 -0.76 5.82
CA ILE A 122 0.28 -0.04 6.95
C ILE A 122 0.53 1.40 6.49
N VAL A 123 -0.12 2.37 7.12
CA VAL A 123 0.00 3.79 6.78
C VAL A 123 1.10 4.50 7.57
N GLY A 124 1.43 3.98 8.76
CA GLY A 124 2.46 4.57 9.61
C GLY A 124 2.82 3.71 10.80
N TYR A 125 3.93 4.07 11.42
CA TYR A 125 4.56 3.39 12.54
C TYR A 125 4.72 4.38 13.68
N GLU A 126 4.03 4.17 14.79
CA GLU A 126 4.28 4.92 16.03
C GLU A 126 5.61 4.46 16.62
N TRP A 127 6.45 5.39 17.03
CA TRP A 127 7.79 5.06 17.48
C TRP A 127 8.14 5.71 18.81
N VAL A 128 8.90 4.97 19.61
CA VAL A 128 9.47 5.42 20.87
C VAL A 128 10.96 5.60 20.67
N PRO A 129 11.50 6.83 20.86
CA PRO A 129 12.93 7.10 20.75
C PRO A 129 13.75 6.32 21.78
N ILE A 130 15.05 6.14 21.48
CA ILE A 130 15.97 5.50 22.42
C ILE A 130 16.07 6.36 23.69
N GLY A 131 15.84 5.72 24.83
CA GLY A 131 15.92 6.36 26.15
C GLY A 131 14.68 7.12 26.57
N GLU A 132 13.61 7.08 25.77
CA GLU A 132 12.30 7.61 26.12
C GLU A 132 11.30 6.48 26.36
N GLU A 133 10.27 6.76 27.15
CA GLU A 133 9.17 5.79 27.42
C GLU A 133 7.89 6.15 26.67
N SER A 134 7.84 7.34 26.08
CA SER A 134 6.66 7.85 25.39
C SER A 134 6.88 7.93 23.89
N PRO A 135 5.84 7.68 23.09
CA PRO A 135 5.91 7.85 21.64
C PRO A 135 6.22 9.30 21.25
N ALA A 136 7.09 9.49 20.26
CA ALA A 136 7.45 10.81 19.73
C ALA A 136 6.65 11.21 18.49
N GLY A 137 5.81 10.31 17.97
CA GLY A 137 4.96 10.55 16.81
C GLY A 137 4.89 9.33 15.88
N ILE A 138 4.36 9.56 14.70
CA ILE A 138 4.12 8.53 13.70
C ILE A 138 5.05 8.73 12.51
N ILE A 139 5.88 7.75 12.21
CA ILE A 139 6.68 7.69 10.99
C ILE A 139 5.76 7.17 9.88
N PRO A 140 5.48 7.94 8.81
CA PRO A 140 4.62 7.48 7.73
C PRO A 140 5.29 6.34 6.95
N ALA A 141 4.49 5.43 6.39
CA ALA A 141 4.98 4.31 5.60
C ALA A 141 5.89 4.74 4.43
N SER A 142 5.65 5.93 3.86
CA SER A 142 6.49 6.53 2.80
C SER A 142 7.93 6.82 3.22
N ALA A 143 8.20 6.93 4.52
CA ALA A 143 9.54 7.11 5.05
C ALA A 143 10.24 5.77 5.37
N VAL A 144 9.53 4.64 5.29
CA VAL A 144 10.09 3.30 5.49
C VAL A 144 10.63 2.78 4.16
N VAL A 145 11.88 2.34 4.19
CA VAL A 145 12.60 1.79 3.02
C VAL A 145 12.50 0.29 2.98
N THR A 146 12.64 -0.35 4.15
CA THR A 146 12.63 -1.80 4.27
C THR A 146 12.01 -2.20 5.60
N LEU A 147 11.08 -3.13 5.54
CA LEU A 147 10.48 -3.77 6.69
C LEU A 147 11.07 -5.18 6.82
N GLY A 148 11.84 -5.41 7.86
CA GLY A 148 12.48 -6.70 8.14
C GLY A 148 12.02 -7.32 9.46
N LYS A 149 12.50 -8.55 9.73
CA LYS A 149 12.20 -9.26 10.96
C LYS A 149 12.77 -8.57 12.21
N GLU A 150 14.01 -8.09 12.12
CA GLU A 150 14.74 -7.54 13.28
C GLU A 150 14.84 -6.02 13.26
N LEU A 151 14.76 -5.43 12.06
CA LEU A 151 15.00 -4.02 11.84
C LEU A 151 14.04 -3.44 10.81
N ILE A 152 13.60 -2.22 11.03
CA ILE A 152 12.93 -1.39 10.05
C ILE A 152 13.86 -0.26 9.66
N VAL A 153 14.15 -0.15 8.37
CA VAL A 153 15.03 0.89 7.83
C VAL A 153 14.19 2.06 7.36
N VAL A 154 14.51 3.25 7.86
CA VAL A 154 13.85 4.51 7.48
C VAL A 154 14.79 5.45 6.75
N THR A 155 14.22 6.38 5.99
CA THR A 155 14.98 7.45 5.32
C THR A 155 15.63 8.38 6.34
N SER A 156 16.70 9.06 5.96
CA SER A 156 17.43 9.97 6.89
C SER A 156 16.63 11.23 7.25
N ASP A 157 15.70 11.63 6.37
CA ASP A 157 14.80 12.77 6.51
C ASP A 157 13.46 12.43 7.22
N PHE A 158 13.35 11.23 7.82
CA PHE A 158 12.11 10.76 8.44
C PHE A 158 11.52 11.74 9.44
N ARG A 159 12.37 12.51 10.17
CA ARG A 159 11.94 13.46 11.20
C ARG A 159 11.08 14.60 10.65
N GLU A 160 11.33 15.02 9.41
CA GLU A 160 10.54 16.06 8.73
C GLU A 160 9.15 15.57 8.33
N LYS A 161 8.98 14.24 8.25
CA LYS A 161 7.76 13.57 7.84
C LYS A 161 6.93 13.02 9.01
N VAL A 162 7.46 13.10 10.25
CA VAL A 162 6.75 12.60 11.44
C VAL A 162 5.44 13.35 11.64
N LEU A 163 4.37 12.59 11.83
CA LEU A 163 3.04 13.08 12.12
C LEU A 163 2.73 12.97 13.62
N PRO A 164 1.91 13.87 14.18
CA PRO A 164 1.61 13.86 15.61
C PRO A 164 0.73 12.67 16.05
N SER A 165 -0.13 12.18 15.18
CA SER A 165 -1.06 11.09 15.50
C SER A 165 -1.57 10.39 14.23
N PHE A 166 -2.23 9.22 14.38
CA PHE A 166 -2.84 8.50 13.25
C PHE A 166 -4.04 9.24 12.64
N GLU A 167 -4.72 10.10 13.39
CA GLU A 167 -5.83 10.92 12.88
C GLU A 167 -5.37 11.91 11.79
N ALA A 168 -4.08 12.24 11.77
CA ALA A 168 -3.51 13.10 10.73
C ALA A 168 -3.61 12.48 9.34
N PHE A 169 -3.64 11.15 9.23
CA PHE A 169 -3.84 10.46 7.95
C PHE A 169 -5.29 10.58 7.45
N ASP A 170 -6.26 10.67 8.34
CA ASP A 170 -7.67 10.84 7.97
C ASP A 170 -7.99 12.28 7.55
N GLN A 171 -7.19 13.25 7.97
CA GLN A 171 -7.37 14.67 7.67
C GLN A 171 -6.55 15.14 6.45
N ALA A 172 -5.56 14.37 6.02
CA ALA A 172 -4.84 14.69 4.80
C ALA A 172 -5.81 14.54 3.61
N PRO A 173 -6.01 15.59 2.76
CA PRO A 173 -6.68 15.38 1.48
C PRO A 173 -5.89 14.29 0.75
N ALA A 174 -6.60 13.39 0.09
CA ALA A 174 -6.04 12.25 -0.64
C ALA A 174 -5.12 12.75 -1.78
N SER A 175 -3.93 13.24 -1.40
CA SER A 175 -2.89 13.72 -2.31
C SER A 175 -1.58 13.12 -1.85
N GLN A 176 -1.10 12.19 -2.68
CA GLN A 176 0.17 11.46 -2.68
C GLN A 176 0.15 10.03 -2.08
N ALA A 177 -0.74 9.19 -2.66
CA ALA A 177 -0.33 7.82 -2.88
C ALA A 177 0.50 7.77 -4.18
N PRO A 178 1.66 7.09 -4.24
CA PRO A 178 2.20 6.71 -5.54
C PRO A 178 1.15 5.82 -6.21
N ALA A 179 0.70 6.22 -7.38
CA ALA A 179 -0.32 5.53 -8.14
C ALA A 179 0.18 4.12 -8.55
N ALA A 180 -0.12 3.15 -7.73
CA ALA A 180 -0.09 1.74 -8.09
C ALA A 180 -1.51 1.21 -7.89
N GLY A 181 -2.23 1.08 -8.98
CA GLY A 181 -3.57 0.49 -8.98
C GLY A 181 -4.65 1.43 -9.47
N ALA A 182 -4.66 1.70 -10.78
CA ALA A 182 -5.82 2.29 -11.43
C ALA A 182 -7.05 1.41 -11.20
N ALA A 183 -8.16 2.05 -10.86
CA ALA A 183 -9.49 1.44 -10.80
C ALA A 183 -9.75 0.55 -12.03
N PRO A 184 -10.48 -0.57 -11.88
CA PRO A 184 -10.90 -1.38 -13.02
C PRO A 184 -11.71 -0.48 -13.98
N PRO A 185 -11.48 -0.61 -15.29
CA PRO A 185 -12.22 0.15 -16.29
C PRO A 185 -13.72 -0.18 -16.21
N PRO A 186 -14.60 0.78 -16.54
CA PRO A 186 -16.02 0.52 -16.58
C PRO A 186 -16.33 -0.62 -17.55
N PRO A 187 -17.32 -1.48 -17.26
CA PRO A 187 -17.64 -2.61 -18.12
C PRO A 187 -18.10 -2.10 -19.51
N GLY A 188 -17.30 -2.42 -20.53
CA GLY A 188 -17.59 -2.08 -21.92
C GLY A 188 -16.49 -1.34 -22.70
N SER A 189 -15.37 -1.00 -22.07
CA SER A 189 -14.24 -0.35 -22.74
C SER A 189 -13.30 -1.39 -23.39
N ASP A 190 -12.89 -1.14 -24.63
CA ASP A 190 -11.93 -1.98 -25.33
C ASP A 190 -10.57 -1.95 -24.61
N PRO A 191 -9.94 -3.09 -24.30
CA PRO A 191 -8.65 -3.12 -23.59
C PRO A 191 -7.55 -2.30 -24.28
N LEU A 192 -7.62 -2.14 -25.59
CA LEU A 192 -6.69 -1.33 -26.38
C LEU A 192 -6.85 0.16 -26.09
N GLU A 193 -8.08 0.68 -26.03
CA GLU A 193 -8.35 2.09 -25.74
C GLU A 193 -7.88 2.50 -24.32
N VAL A 194 -8.04 1.60 -23.36
CA VAL A 194 -7.59 1.82 -21.97
C VAL A 194 -6.05 1.85 -21.89
N PHE A 195 -5.39 1.00 -22.66
CA PHE A 195 -3.93 0.97 -22.72
C PHE A 195 -3.35 2.23 -23.39
N GLU A 196 -3.95 2.68 -24.48
CA GLU A 196 -3.54 3.90 -25.18
C GLU A 196 -3.76 5.15 -24.32
N ALA A 197 -4.88 5.25 -23.61
CA ALA A 197 -5.16 6.35 -22.69
C ALA A 197 -4.12 6.44 -21.56
N ARG A 198 -3.67 5.29 -21.01
CA ARG A 198 -2.61 5.25 -20.01
C ARG A 198 -1.25 5.68 -20.53
N GLN A 199 -0.89 5.26 -21.74
CA GLN A 199 0.38 5.67 -22.36
C GLN A 199 0.40 7.18 -22.61
N LYS A 200 -0.70 7.76 -23.08
CA LYS A 200 -0.85 9.20 -23.29
C LYS A 200 -0.68 9.98 -21.99
N GLN A 201 -1.26 9.51 -20.91
CA GLN A 201 -1.18 10.15 -19.60
C GLN A 201 0.24 10.12 -18.99
N TYR A 202 1.03 9.10 -19.31
CA TYR A 202 2.41 8.96 -18.83
C TYR A 202 3.38 9.96 -19.47
N LEU A 203 3.09 10.44 -20.68
CA LEU A 203 3.92 11.40 -21.40
C LEU A 203 3.62 12.85 -21.03
N LEU A 204 2.44 13.13 -20.46
CA LEU A 204 2.04 14.49 -20.07
C LEU A 204 2.99 15.07 -19.01
N GLY A 205 3.48 16.30 -19.28
CA GLY A 205 4.35 17.04 -18.37
C GLY A 205 5.85 16.71 -18.48
N ARG A 206 6.25 15.74 -19.32
CA ARG A 206 7.66 15.46 -19.60
C ARG A 206 8.24 16.47 -20.59
N LYS A 207 9.55 16.66 -20.55
CA LYS A 207 10.27 17.53 -21.50
C LYS A 207 10.72 16.77 -22.74
N ILE A 208 10.65 17.41 -23.88
CA ILE A 208 11.11 16.86 -25.15
C ILE A 208 12.60 17.11 -25.28
N VAL A 209 13.37 16.04 -25.48
CA VAL A 209 14.85 16.09 -25.61
C VAL A 209 15.35 16.15 -27.03
N ALA A 210 14.48 15.91 -28.04
CA ALA A 210 14.82 16.04 -29.44
C ALA A 210 13.58 16.43 -30.26
N ARG A 211 13.78 17.23 -31.28
CA ARG A 211 12.73 17.72 -32.18
C ARG A 211 12.02 16.56 -32.89
N VAL A 212 10.68 16.53 -32.81
CA VAL A 212 9.83 15.55 -33.48
C VAL A 212 9.11 16.20 -34.66
N VAL A 213 9.25 15.63 -35.87
CA VAL A 213 8.70 16.15 -37.11
C VAL A 213 7.85 15.09 -37.79
N ALA A 214 6.68 15.47 -38.29
CA ALA A 214 5.81 14.61 -39.06
C ALA A 214 6.37 14.35 -40.47
N ASP A 215 5.89 13.31 -41.14
CA ASP A 215 6.35 12.92 -42.49
C ASP A 215 6.04 13.98 -43.58
N ASP A 216 5.13 14.90 -43.29
CA ASP A 216 4.80 16.06 -44.14
C ASP A 216 5.72 17.28 -43.90
N GLY A 217 6.71 17.17 -43.00
CA GLY A 217 7.63 18.22 -42.61
C GLY A 217 7.11 19.20 -41.54
N GLN A 218 5.91 18.96 -41.00
CA GLN A 218 5.36 19.80 -39.94
C GLN A 218 6.01 19.45 -38.61
N VAL A 219 6.43 20.47 -37.84
CA VAL A 219 7.01 20.28 -36.49
C VAL A 219 5.89 19.97 -35.51
N ILE A 220 5.96 18.81 -34.90
CA ILE A 220 5.02 18.38 -33.87
C ILE A 220 5.43 18.93 -32.49
N ALA A 221 6.75 18.91 -32.23
CA ALA A 221 7.30 19.41 -30.97
C ALA A 221 8.78 19.80 -31.14
N GLU A 222 9.23 20.82 -30.41
CA GLU A 222 10.62 21.29 -30.41
C GLU A 222 11.35 20.79 -29.15
N GLU A 223 12.69 20.74 -29.21
CA GLU A 223 13.54 20.42 -28.08
C GLU A 223 13.34 21.44 -26.96
N GLY A 224 13.02 20.95 -25.74
CA GLY A 224 12.75 21.76 -24.55
C GLY A 224 11.28 22.03 -24.29
N ASP A 225 10.38 21.69 -25.22
CA ASP A 225 8.93 21.81 -25.01
C ASP A 225 8.43 20.82 -23.98
N THR A 226 7.37 21.20 -23.27
CA THR A 226 6.66 20.28 -22.36
C THR A 226 5.56 19.56 -23.12
N VAL A 227 5.51 18.24 -23.00
CA VAL A 227 4.48 17.42 -23.63
C VAL A 227 3.11 17.80 -23.10
N THR A 228 2.27 18.34 -23.98
CA THR A 228 0.86 18.67 -23.72
C THR A 228 -0.06 17.70 -24.44
N GLN A 229 -1.35 17.70 -24.08
CA GLN A 229 -2.36 16.89 -24.74
C GLN A 229 -2.41 17.15 -26.26
N GLU A 230 -2.25 18.41 -26.66
CA GLU A 230 -2.25 18.81 -28.08
C GLU A 230 -1.07 18.22 -28.87
N ILE A 231 0.11 18.14 -28.25
CA ILE A 231 1.31 17.54 -28.85
C ILE A 231 1.12 16.04 -29.02
N ILE A 232 0.51 15.38 -28.03
CA ILE A 232 0.20 13.95 -28.09
C ILE A 232 -0.80 13.67 -29.21
N ASP A 233 -1.88 14.45 -29.30
CA ASP A 233 -2.92 14.25 -30.32
C ASP A 233 -2.36 14.50 -31.74
N LYS A 234 -1.47 15.48 -31.93
CA LYS A 234 -0.77 15.71 -33.19
C LYS A 234 0.19 14.57 -33.54
N ALA A 235 0.91 14.03 -32.56
CA ALA A 235 1.81 12.89 -32.76
C ALA A 235 1.05 11.60 -33.11
N VAL A 236 -0.10 11.37 -32.50
CA VAL A 236 -0.99 10.25 -32.84
C VAL A 236 -1.57 10.40 -34.24
N ALA A 237 -2.03 11.59 -34.61
CA ALA A 237 -2.58 11.88 -35.95
C ALA A 237 -1.52 11.73 -37.08
N ALA A 238 -0.24 11.97 -36.75
CA ALA A 238 0.89 11.84 -37.67
C ALA A 238 1.59 10.47 -37.61
N ASP A 239 1.07 9.50 -36.86
CA ASP A 239 1.67 8.18 -36.60
C ASP A 239 3.11 8.23 -36.02
N LYS A 240 3.44 9.32 -35.29
CA LYS A 240 4.74 9.60 -34.68
C LYS A 240 4.72 9.50 -33.15
N TYR A 241 3.72 8.83 -32.59
CA TYR A 241 3.58 8.65 -31.14
C TYR A 241 4.78 7.94 -30.50
N VAL A 242 5.30 6.88 -31.16
CA VAL A 242 6.45 6.12 -30.67
C VAL A 242 7.72 6.99 -30.68
N GLU A 243 7.89 7.81 -31.70
CA GLU A 243 9.02 8.74 -31.84
C GLU A 243 8.97 9.85 -30.77
N LEU A 244 7.77 10.37 -30.48
CA LEU A 244 7.53 11.30 -29.36
C LEU A 244 7.90 10.64 -28.02
N ALA A 245 7.47 9.41 -27.77
CA ALA A 245 7.74 8.68 -26.52
C ALA A 245 9.24 8.40 -26.30
N LEU A 246 9.99 8.12 -27.37
CA LEU A 246 11.44 7.88 -27.31
C LEU A 246 12.24 9.16 -27.09
N ASN A 247 11.70 10.31 -27.48
CA ASN A 247 12.35 11.62 -27.38
C ASN A 247 11.85 12.46 -26.20
N THR A 248 11.24 11.83 -25.19
CA THR A 248 10.88 12.48 -23.92
C THR A 248 11.82 12.02 -22.80
N GLY A 249 12.39 12.99 -22.06
CA GLY A 249 13.26 12.78 -20.88
C GLY A 249 12.64 13.32 -19.60
N GLU A 250 13.25 13.00 -18.46
CA GLU A 250 12.90 13.59 -17.15
C GLU A 250 13.30 15.07 -17.09
#